data_8481b197134576bdcf78d8cfebb33bb5
#
_entry.id   8481b197134576bdcf78d8cfebb33bb5
#
_cell.length_a   1.000
_cell.length_b   1.000
_cell.length_c   1.000
_cell.angle_alpha   90.00
_cell.angle_beta   90.00
_cell.angle_gamma   90.00
#
_symmetry.space_group_name_H-M   'P 1'
#
loop_
_entity.id
_entity.type
_entity.pdbx_description
1 polymer ?
#
loop_
_entity_poly.entity_id
_entity_poly.type
_entity_poly.pdbx_seq_one_letter_code
_entity_poly.pdbx_strand_id
1 'polypeptide(L)'
;MVTIKTCEVFDMKMNKKYGILFAVLVFSVLLVFAGSVGQSKEPGVEEIKIGVVAPLTGGASTTGTDMWQSAVLAAEQINAEGGVDVGGVYVPITLVKGDTETSRESGVKAVTKLITEDKVDLLIGGFSSGITYADQVVAAEHKVPFIITGASSPIVTRRTDIDTSYFFHHCPTTDDYPEATLLFVNEVVKPEIYERFNFSEDRPLRLGVLYQDSKYGEGVYEGIRKAIEKHNLNMEIVSAEKFKMSETDFRTVLTVIKESKPDVVYVAAFLNEQTLIVTQGRKDVGMNTIYLSVECNDDPDYYTGVGRWGEYSIQESRFSPYAIPSGPIHEVVEKFKEDFKNRWGTSPSMMGASTYEGVYIAAEAIKNAGTLDKEKVRASLAELEMPQIVEVMQNGVINFSSDYRESKFALYMEQLIWNESVGETRPKIVWPDSIKETDFVLPDWYEPGSSPAATATATATKATEECKTLWYFDEESLKCQQKEFCGMYKGLRTFETEEECKAALDKYLREKGEEKETPAPEEPGFGSFLTIVSLLAIAYMVQRRRK
;
A
#
# COMPACT_ATOMS: atom_id res chain seq x y z
N MET A 1 12.91 -64.14 -50.82
CA MET A 1 13.38 -65.45 -50.34
C MET A 1 14.82 -65.24 -49.85
N VAL A 2 14.99 -64.86 -48.60
CA VAL A 2 16.28 -64.61 -47.96
C VAL A 2 16.37 -65.54 -46.77
N THR A 3 17.30 -66.46 -46.83
CA THR A 3 17.53 -67.56 -45.91
C THR A 3 18.18 -67.04 -44.61
N ILE A 4 17.54 -67.27 -43.48
CA ILE A 4 18.08 -66.95 -42.14
C ILE A 4 19.00 -68.11 -41.76
N LYS A 5 20.33 -67.86 -41.59
CA LYS A 5 21.29 -68.78 -40.99
C LYS A 5 21.09 -68.77 -39.45
N THR A 6 20.82 -69.93 -38.93
CA THR A 6 20.78 -70.24 -37.50
C THR A 6 22.16 -70.10 -36.89
N CYS A 7 22.28 -69.35 -35.81
CA CYS A 7 23.48 -69.18 -35.01
C CYS A 7 23.52 -70.30 -33.96
N GLU A 8 24.60 -71.08 -33.92
CA GLU A 8 24.80 -72.14 -32.94
C GLU A 8 24.93 -71.60 -31.53
N VAL A 9 24.16 -72.23 -30.61
CA VAL A 9 24.21 -71.97 -29.20
C VAL A 9 25.43 -72.62 -28.60
N PHE A 10 26.35 -71.84 -28.10
CA PHE A 10 27.53 -72.32 -27.35
C PHE A 10 27.03 -72.68 -25.93
N ASP A 11 27.00 -73.99 -25.65
CA ASP A 11 26.62 -74.55 -24.35
C ASP A 11 27.81 -74.46 -23.37
N MET A 12 27.90 -73.35 -22.64
CA MET A 12 28.93 -73.13 -21.63
C MET A 12 28.40 -73.60 -20.28
N LYS A 13 28.78 -74.76 -19.80
CA LYS A 13 28.55 -75.25 -18.46
C LYS A 13 29.19 -74.30 -17.43
N MET A 14 28.42 -73.33 -16.95
CA MET A 14 28.85 -72.44 -15.87
C MET A 14 28.79 -73.15 -14.53
N ASN A 15 29.90 -73.18 -13.80
CA ASN A 15 30.00 -73.71 -12.45
C ASN A 15 29.13 -72.88 -11.50
N LYS A 16 28.26 -73.54 -10.69
CA LYS A 16 27.26 -72.89 -9.81
C LYS A 16 27.79 -71.73 -8.94
N LYS A 17 29.10 -71.70 -8.63
CA LYS A 17 29.73 -70.61 -7.85
C LYS A 17 29.93 -69.34 -8.65
N TYR A 18 30.08 -69.40 -9.98
CA TYR A 18 30.28 -68.20 -10.81
C TYR A 18 28.98 -67.65 -11.37
N GLY A 19 27.90 -68.46 -11.43
CA GLY A 19 26.59 -68.04 -11.85
C GLY A 19 25.94 -67.04 -10.85
N ILE A 20 26.17 -67.24 -9.55
CA ILE A 20 25.68 -66.32 -8.51
C ILE A 20 26.45 -64.99 -8.54
N LEU A 21 27.76 -65.03 -8.78
CA LEU A 21 28.58 -63.82 -8.88
C LEU A 21 28.21 -62.97 -10.10
N PHE A 22 27.93 -63.61 -11.25
CA PHE A 22 27.53 -62.93 -12.49
C PHE A 22 26.09 -62.35 -12.35
N ALA A 23 25.15 -63.07 -11.70
CA ALA A 23 23.82 -62.55 -11.44
C ALA A 23 23.83 -61.37 -10.47
N VAL A 24 24.68 -61.35 -9.45
CA VAL A 24 24.85 -60.21 -8.53
C VAL A 24 25.51 -59.02 -9.26
N LEU A 25 26.47 -59.27 -10.17
CA LEU A 25 27.12 -58.19 -10.92
C LEU A 25 26.18 -57.56 -11.98
N VAL A 26 25.36 -58.36 -12.66
CA VAL A 26 24.35 -57.87 -13.60
C VAL A 26 23.23 -57.15 -12.86
N PHE A 27 22.83 -57.63 -11.66
CA PHE A 27 21.81 -56.96 -10.85
C PHE A 27 22.30 -55.62 -10.23
N SER A 28 23.61 -55.53 -9.86
CA SER A 28 24.24 -54.30 -9.41
C SER A 28 24.42 -53.30 -10.53
N VAL A 29 24.71 -53.70 -11.75
CA VAL A 29 24.81 -52.82 -12.94
C VAL A 29 23.41 -52.32 -13.35
N LEU A 30 22.37 -53.18 -13.26
CA LEU A 30 20.97 -52.76 -13.49
C LEU A 30 20.44 -51.78 -12.42
N LEU A 31 20.86 -51.94 -11.15
CA LEU A 31 20.50 -50.99 -10.07
C LEU A 31 21.23 -49.64 -10.23
N VAL A 32 22.43 -49.60 -10.77
CA VAL A 32 23.16 -48.37 -11.07
C VAL A 32 22.55 -47.64 -12.28
N PHE A 33 21.99 -48.36 -13.27
CA PHE A 33 21.27 -47.77 -14.40
C PHE A 33 19.80 -47.39 -14.07
N ALA A 34 19.17 -48.01 -13.07
CA ALA A 34 17.84 -47.62 -12.64
C ALA A 34 17.83 -46.38 -11.74
N GLY A 35 18.99 -45.96 -11.20
CA GLY A 35 19.16 -44.73 -10.42
C GLY A 35 19.36 -43.47 -11.24
N SER A 36 19.45 -43.55 -12.56
CA SER A 36 19.60 -42.41 -13.47
C SER A 36 18.41 -42.27 -14.42
N VAL A 37 17.18 -42.32 -13.88
CA VAL A 37 16.07 -41.62 -14.54
C VAL A 37 16.33 -40.16 -14.24
N GLY A 38 17.07 -39.53 -15.16
CA GLY A 38 17.22 -38.09 -15.13
C GLY A 38 15.83 -37.46 -15.08
N GLN A 39 15.46 -36.85 -13.97
CA GLN A 39 14.49 -35.82 -14.00
C GLN A 39 14.91 -34.90 -15.13
N SER A 40 14.11 -34.81 -16.17
CA SER A 40 14.25 -33.78 -17.19
C SER A 40 14.20 -32.48 -16.40
N LYS A 41 15.34 -31.84 -16.20
CA LYS A 41 15.44 -30.48 -15.69
C LYS A 41 14.55 -29.67 -16.63
N GLU A 42 13.44 -29.18 -16.15
CA GLU A 42 12.72 -28.13 -16.87
C GLU A 42 13.73 -27.03 -17.21
N PRO A 43 13.61 -26.35 -18.37
CA PRO A 43 14.52 -25.25 -18.71
C PRO A 43 14.57 -24.33 -17.51
N GLY A 44 15.77 -24.12 -16.97
CA GLY A 44 15.97 -23.48 -15.67
C GLY A 44 15.23 -22.14 -15.61
N VAL A 45 14.40 -21.97 -14.60
CA VAL A 45 13.81 -20.68 -14.25
C VAL A 45 14.98 -19.73 -13.94
N GLU A 46 15.11 -18.64 -14.71
CA GLU A 46 16.22 -17.69 -14.58
C GLU A 46 15.86 -16.55 -13.61
N GLU A 47 14.60 -16.17 -13.51
CA GLU A 47 14.07 -15.12 -12.64
C GLU A 47 12.61 -15.40 -12.25
N ILE A 48 12.16 -14.85 -11.12
CA ILE A 48 10.77 -14.79 -10.69
C ILE A 48 10.26 -13.39 -10.98
N LYS A 49 9.28 -13.25 -11.85
CA LYS A 49 8.70 -11.95 -12.19
C LYS A 49 7.45 -11.65 -11.35
N ILE A 50 7.53 -10.64 -10.50
CA ILE A 50 6.40 -10.17 -9.70
C ILE A 50 5.92 -8.83 -10.27
N GLY A 51 4.65 -8.77 -10.69
CA GLY A 51 4.00 -7.53 -11.09
C GLY A 51 3.50 -6.75 -9.86
N VAL A 52 3.98 -5.51 -9.67
CA VAL A 52 3.54 -4.63 -8.60
C VAL A 52 2.49 -3.67 -9.14
N VAL A 53 1.23 -3.86 -8.75
CA VAL A 53 0.09 -3.05 -9.19
C VAL A 53 -0.13 -1.93 -8.18
N ALA A 54 0.23 -0.70 -8.53
CA ALA A 54 0.16 0.45 -7.61
C ALA A 54 -0.15 1.75 -8.36
N PRO A 55 -0.73 2.77 -7.70
CA PRO A 55 -0.98 4.08 -8.30
C PRO A 55 0.32 4.92 -8.30
N LEU A 56 1.28 4.58 -9.19
CA LEU A 56 2.59 5.25 -9.23
C LEU A 56 2.50 6.71 -9.70
N THR A 57 1.41 7.04 -10.42
CA THR A 57 1.06 8.41 -10.84
C THR A 57 -0.41 8.70 -10.51
N GLY A 58 -0.83 9.98 -10.68
CA GLY A 58 -2.19 10.42 -10.37
C GLY A 58 -2.40 10.78 -8.89
N GLY A 59 -3.65 10.86 -8.47
CA GLY A 59 -4.05 11.42 -7.16
C GLY A 59 -3.54 10.66 -5.93
N ALA A 60 -3.16 9.39 -6.06
CA ALA A 60 -2.61 8.57 -4.96
C ALA A 60 -1.12 8.20 -5.17
N SER A 61 -0.38 9.02 -5.92
CA SER A 61 1.00 8.70 -6.31
C SER A 61 1.99 8.62 -5.13
N THR A 62 1.79 9.36 -4.06
CA THR A 62 2.58 9.25 -2.82
C THR A 62 2.50 7.82 -2.29
N THR A 63 1.30 7.33 -2.07
CA THR A 63 1.06 5.95 -1.59
C THR A 63 1.62 4.92 -2.56
N GLY A 64 1.39 5.09 -3.87
CA GLY A 64 1.91 4.16 -4.88
C GLY A 64 3.43 4.12 -4.95
N THR A 65 4.10 5.26 -4.76
CA THR A 65 5.55 5.34 -4.71
C THR A 65 6.10 4.57 -3.50
N ASP A 66 5.50 4.74 -2.34
CA ASP A 66 5.89 4.03 -1.13
C ASP A 66 5.68 2.51 -1.27
N MET A 67 4.54 2.07 -1.81
CA MET A 67 4.28 0.65 -2.14
C MET A 67 5.37 0.07 -3.04
N TRP A 68 5.76 0.79 -4.10
CA TRP A 68 6.83 0.36 -5.00
C TRP A 68 8.19 0.28 -4.30
N GLN A 69 8.56 1.31 -3.54
CA GLN A 69 9.82 1.38 -2.83
C GLN A 69 9.95 0.26 -1.81
N SER A 70 8.89 -0.03 -1.08
CA SER A 70 8.83 -1.12 -0.10
C SER A 70 8.94 -2.50 -0.76
N ALA A 71 8.28 -2.71 -1.90
CA ALA A 71 8.44 -3.93 -2.69
C ALA A 71 9.88 -4.11 -3.18
N VAL A 72 10.53 -3.03 -3.65
CA VAL A 72 11.94 -3.06 -4.08
C VAL A 72 12.85 -3.45 -2.92
N LEU A 73 12.64 -2.89 -1.73
CA LEU A 73 13.44 -3.22 -0.54
C LEU A 73 13.33 -4.72 -0.21
N ALA A 74 12.11 -5.26 -0.19
CA ALA A 74 11.87 -6.69 0.08
C ALA A 74 12.58 -7.59 -0.96
N ALA A 75 12.43 -7.27 -2.25
CA ALA A 75 13.07 -8.05 -3.31
C ALA A 75 14.61 -7.97 -3.24
N GLU A 76 15.18 -6.78 -2.95
CA GLU A 76 16.61 -6.60 -2.75
C GLU A 76 17.14 -7.45 -1.57
N GLN A 77 16.41 -7.49 -0.45
CA GLN A 77 16.77 -8.28 0.73
C GLN A 77 16.73 -9.78 0.44
N ILE A 78 15.65 -10.29 -0.17
CA ILE A 78 15.51 -11.70 -0.55
C ILE A 78 16.62 -12.09 -1.56
N ASN A 79 16.88 -11.24 -2.54
CA ASN A 79 17.94 -11.49 -3.55
C ASN A 79 19.34 -11.47 -2.94
N ALA A 80 19.60 -10.63 -1.93
CA ALA A 80 20.86 -10.59 -1.21
C ALA A 80 21.12 -11.88 -0.40
N GLU A 81 20.06 -12.56 0.04
CA GLU A 81 20.12 -13.89 0.67
C GLU A 81 20.25 -15.06 -0.32
N GLY A 82 20.31 -14.76 -1.60
CA GLY A 82 20.48 -15.75 -2.68
C GLY A 82 19.25 -15.96 -3.56
N GLY A 83 18.13 -15.31 -3.26
CA GLY A 83 16.86 -15.46 -3.97
C GLY A 83 15.95 -16.52 -3.34
N VAL A 84 14.95 -16.96 -4.09
CA VAL A 84 13.93 -17.94 -3.67
C VAL A 84 14.30 -19.33 -4.14
N ASP A 85 14.21 -20.33 -3.26
CA ASP A 85 14.37 -21.74 -3.64
C ASP A 85 13.15 -22.23 -4.44
N VAL A 86 13.36 -22.49 -5.73
CA VAL A 86 12.36 -23.05 -6.64
C VAL A 86 12.74 -24.49 -6.99
N GLY A 87 12.33 -25.43 -6.16
CA GLY A 87 12.58 -26.85 -6.39
C GLY A 87 14.07 -27.23 -6.32
N GLY A 88 14.85 -26.60 -5.44
CA GLY A 88 16.29 -26.84 -5.25
C GLY A 88 17.20 -25.92 -6.08
N VAL A 89 16.63 -24.92 -6.76
CA VAL A 89 17.37 -23.87 -7.49
C VAL A 89 17.01 -22.52 -6.92
N TYR A 90 18.01 -21.75 -6.49
CA TYR A 90 17.82 -20.39 -6.01
C TYR A 90 17.69 -19.42 -7.19
N VAL A 91 16.61 -18.65 -7.21
CA VAL A 91 16.19 -17.79 -8.32
C VAL A 91 15.92 -16.37 -7.81
N PRO A 92 16.46 -15.31 -8.42
CA PRO A 92 16.22 -13.95 -8.01
C PRO A 92 14.79 -13.47 -8.37
N ILE A 93 14.27 -12.54 -7.57
CA ILE A 93 13.02 -11.82 -7.84
C ILE A 93 13.33 -10.60 -8.70
N THR A 94 12.55 -10.43 -9.77
CA THR A 94 12.50 -9.24 -10.62
C THR A 94 11.12 -8.60 -10.49
N LEU A 95 11.07 -7.33 -10.11
CA LEU A 95 9.81 -6.56 -10.00
C LEU A 95 9.49 -5.83 -11.30
N VAL A 96 8.21 -5.86 -11.69
CA VAL A 96 7.70 -5.17 -12.87
C VAL A 96 6.60 -4.19 -12.45
N LYS A 97 6.70 -2.92 -12.87
CA LYS A 97 5.75 -1.86 -12.53
C LYS A 97 4.44 -2.00 -13.28
N GLY A 98 3.33 -1.95 -12.56
CA GLY A 98 1.99 -1.78 -13.11
C GLY A 98 1.37 -0.50 -12.55
N ASP A 99 1.51 0.61 -13.28
CA ASP A 99 0.96 1.91 -12.87
C ASP A 99 -0.53 1.99 -13.18
N THR A 100 -1.35 2.14 -12.15
CA THR A 100 -2.80 2.30 -12.31
C THR A 100 -3.23 3.75 -12.57
N GLU A 101 -2.30 4.72 -12.48
CA GLU A 101 -2.57 6.16 -12.65
C GLU A 101 -3.78 6.66 -11.84
N THR A 102 -4.11 5.99 -10.74
CA THR A 102 -5.32 6.21 -9.92
C THR A 102 -6.63 6.11 -10.77
N SER A 103 -6.65 5.30 -11.82
CA SER A 103 -7.72 5.19 -12.81
C SER A 103 -8.04 3.73 -13.11
N ARG A 104 -9.34 3.41 -13.26
CA ARG A 104 -9.80 2.05 -13.63
C ARG A 104 -9.28 1.62 -15.00
N GLU A 105 -9.31 2.52 -15.97
CA GLU A 105 -8.87 2.22 -17.33
C GLU A 105 -7.38 1.90 -17.38
N SER A 106 -6.56 2.71 -16.70
CA SER A 106 -5.11 2.49 -16.64
C SER A 106 -4.77 1.26 -15.82
N GLY A 107 -5.48 0.96 -14.73
CA GLY A 107 -5.33 -0.28 -13.96
C GLY A 107 -5.53 -1.53 -14.80
N VAL A 108 -6.63 -1.60 -15.56
CA VAL A 108 -6.90 -2.71 -16.50
C VAL A 108 -5.78 -2.85 -17.55
N LYS A 109 -5.32 -1.72 -18.13
CA LYS A 109 -4.22 -1.72 -19.11
C LYS A 109 -2.92 -2.21 -18.48
N ALA A 110 -2.59 -1.73 -17.28
CA ALA A 110 -1.38 -2.11 -16.56
C ALA A 110 -1.35 -3.61 -16.25
N VAL A 111 -2.43 -4.17 -15.69
CA VAL A 111 -2.52 -5.60 -15.39
C VAL A 111 -2.52 -6.44 -16.67
N THR A 112 -3.19 -5.99 -17.74
CA THR A 112 -3.13 -6.66 -19.05
C THR A 112 -1.69 -6.74 -19.54
N LYS A 113 -0.94 -5.63 -19.51
CA LYS A 113 0.46 -5.59 -19.95
C LYS A 113 1.35 -6.50 -19.10
N LEU A 114 1.25 -6.42 -17.78
CA LEU A 114 2.02 -7.28 -16.86
C LEU A 114 1.85 -8.76 -17.19
N ILE A 115 0.61 -9.19 -17.47
CA ILE A 115 0.28 -10.60 -17.72
C ILE A 115 0.63 -11.01 -19.15
N THR A 116 0.25 -10.22 -20.16
CA THR A 116 0.31 -10.64 -21.56
C THR A 116 1.61 -10.31 -22.25
N GLU A 117 2.31 -9.25 -21.86
CA GLU A 117 3.57 -8.79 -22.44
C GLU A 117 4.76 -9.12 -21.54
N ASP A 118 4.73 -8.67 -20.28
CA ASP A 118 5.85 -8.84 -19.34
C ASP A 118 5.92 -10.27 -18.77
N LYS A 119 4.81 -11.04 -18.86
CA LYS A 119 4.73 -12.46 -18.45
C LYS A 119 5.07 -12.66 -16.97
N VAL A 120 4.48 -11.87 -16.11
CA VAL A 120 4.67 -12.03 -14.66
C VAL A 120 4.10 -13.35 -14.15
N ASP A 121 4.76 -13.92 -13.14
CA ASP A 121 4.36 -15.19 -12.50
C ASP A 121 3.20 -14.97 -11.52
N LEU A 122 3.20 -13.83 -10.82
CA LEU A 122 2.13 -13.41 -9.93
C LEU A 122 2.08 -11.89 -9.81
N LEU A 123 0.99 -11.38 -9.21
CA LEU A 123 0.75 -9.97 -8.93
C LEU A 123 0.72 -9.72 -7.43
N ILE A 124 1.22 -8.56 -7.01
CA ILE A 124 1.04 -8.00 -5.66
C ILE A 124 0.55 -6.56 -5.74
N GLY A 125 0.00 -6.03 -4.66
CA GLY A 125 -0.46 -4.64 -4.60
C GLY A 125 -1.97 -4.52 -4.74
N GLY A 126 -2.44 -3.58 -5.58
CA GLY A 126 -3.85 -3.22 -5.65
C GLY A 126 -4.25 -2.33 -4.48
N PHE A 127 -4.40 -1.01 -4.71
CA PHE A 127 -4.68 -0.02 -3.66
C PHE A 127 -6.15 0.38 -3.62
N SER A 128 -6.68 0.94 -4.71
CA SER A 128 -8.08 1.34 -4.77
C SER A 128 -8.99 0.15 -5.04
N SER A 129 -9.95 -0.13 -4.16
CA SER A 129 -10.89 -1.25 -4.31
C SER A 129 -11.69 -1.19 -5.61
N GLY A 130 -12.05 0.02 -6.07
CA GLY A 130 -12.78 0.19 -7.33
C GLY A 130 -11.93 -0.05 -8.57
N ILE A 131 -10.62 0.20 -8.50
CA ILE A 131 -9.66 -0.07 -9.58
C ILE A 131 -9.34 -1.57 -9.57
N THR A 132 -8.98 -2.13 -8.42
CA THR A 132 -8.68 -3.56 -8.26
C THR A 132 -9.86 -4.44 -8.65
N TYR A 133 -11.10 -4.04 -8.33
CA TYR A 133 -12.31 -4.73 -8.80
C TYR A 133 -12.40 -4.80 -10.33
N ALA A 134 -11.90 -3.80 -11.04
CA ALA A 134 -11.92 -3.78 -12.51
C ALA A 134 -10.73 -4.57 -13.11
N ASP A 135 -9.53 -4.37 -12.61
CA ASP A 135 -8.32 -4.95 -13.19
C ASP A 135 -8.12 -6.44 -12.85
N GLN A 136 -8.63 -6.92 -11.71
CA GLN A 136 -8.58 -8.33 -11.33
C GLN A 136 -9.32 -9.27 -12.29
N VAL A 137 -10.23 -8.75 -13.13
CA VAL A 137 -10.91 -9.56 -14.18
C VAL A 137 -9.87 -10.17 -15.10
N VAL A 138 -8.87 -9.40 -15.50
CA VAL A 138 -7.77 -9.87 -16.37
C VAL A 138 -6.94 -10.95 -15.66
N ALA A 139 -6.65 -10.77 -14.38
CA ALA A 139 -5.91 -11.76 -13.59
C ALA A 139 -6.67 -13.09 -13.45
N ALA A 140 -8.01 -13.02 -13.26
CA ALA A 140 -8.88 -14.20 -13.22
C ALA A 140 -8.90 -14.96 -14.56
N GLU A 141 -9.07 -14.25 -15.68
CA GLU A 141 -9.09 -14.84 -17.03
C GLU A 141 -7.80 -15.59 -17.34
N HIS A 142 -6.67 -15.07 -16.89
CA HIS A 142 -5.34 -15.64 -17.10
C HIS A 142 -4.85 -16.54 -15.95
N LYS A 143 -5.68 -16.74 -14.92
CA LYS A 143 -5.36 -17.56 -13.73
C LYS A 143 -4.02 -17.16 -13.09
N VAL A 144 -3.79 -15.85 -12.91
CA VAL A 144 -2.59 -15.31 -12.28
C VAL A 144 -2.89 -15.06 -10.81
N PRO A 145 -2.14 -15.65 -9.86
CA PRO A 145 -2.30 -15.34 -8.44
C PRO A 145 -2.07 -13.85 -8.18
N PHE A 146 -2.93 -13.25 -7.35
CA PHE A 146 -2.85 -11.85 -6.98
C PHE A 146 -2.96 -11.70 -5.47
N ILE A 147 -1.87 -11.29 -4.82
CA ILE A 147 -1.84 -10.95 -3.40
C ILE A 147 -2.21 -9.48 -3.30
N ILE A 148 -3.44 -9.22 -2.83
CA ILE A 148 -4.01 -7.87 -2.74
C ILE A 148 -3.64 -7.27 -1.38
N THR A 149 -2.83 -6.21 -1.37
CA THR A 149 -2.24 -5.63 -0.16
C THR A 149 -2.86 -4.31 0.31
N GLY A 150 -3.80 -3.72 -0.46
CA GLY A 150 -4.37 -2.42 -0.11
C GLY A 150 -5.83 -2.21 -0.48
N ALA A 151 -6.38 -2.95 -1.43
CA ALA A 151 -7.78 -2.81 -1.84
C ALA A 151 -8.71 -3.52 -0.85
N SER A 152 -9.16 -2.81 0.17
CA SER A 152 -9.82 -3.36 1.37
C SER A 152 -11.28 -3.80 1.22
N SER A 153 -11.97 -3.50 0.10
CA SER A 153 -13.37 -3.94 -0.05
C SER A 153 -13.48 -5.47 -0.15
N PRO A 154 -14.31 -6.14 0.66
CA PRO A 154 -14.51 -7.59 0.61
C PRO A 154 -14.94 -8.12 -0.75
N ILE A 155 -15.50 -7.25 -1.60
CA ILE A 155 -15.97 -7.63 -2.93
C ILE A 155 -14.83 -8.18 -3.81
N VAL A 156 -13.56 -7.82 -3.56
CA VAL A 156 -12.43 -8.30 -4.35
C VAL A 156 -12.19 -9.81 -4.22
N THR A 157 -12.61 -10.41 -3.11
CA THR A 157 -12.54 -11.87 -2.89
C THR A 157 -13.90 -12.55 -2.84
N ARG A 158 -15.00 -11.80 -2.66
CA ARG A 158 -16.35 -12.34 -2.43
C ARG A 158 -17.31 -12.16 -3.62
N ARG A 159 -16.87 -11.56 -4.74
CA ARG A 159 -17.67 -11.45 -5.98
C ARG A 159 -17.83 -12.84 -6.62
N THR A 160 -18.94 -13.02 -7.36
CA THR A 160 -19.34 -14.32 -7.94
C THR A 160 -19.36 -14.33 -9.47
N ASP A 161 -19.05 -13.22 -10.10
CA ASP A 161 -19.07 -13.05 -11.55
C ASP A 161 -17.76 -13.42 -12.25
N ILE A 162 -16.68 -13.64 -11.47
CA ILE A 162 -15.38 -14.15 -11.93
C ILE A 162 -14.86 -15.23 -10.96
N ASP A 163 -13.85 -15.97 -11.38
CA ASP A 163 -13.15 -16.90 -10.49
C ASP A 163 -12.20 -16.14 -9.57
N THR A 164 -12.57 -16.02 -8.29
CA THR A 164 -11.77 -15.35 -7.25
C THR A 164 -10.78 -16.27 -6.57
N SER A 165 -10.67 -17.53 -6.93
CA SER A 165 -9.81 -18.52 -6.24
C SER A 165 -8.30 -18.20 -6.34
N TYR A 166 -7.91 -17.29 -7.24
CA TYR A 166 -6.54 -16.81 -7.42
C TYR A 166 -6.22 -15.54 -6.64
N PHE A 167 -7.18 -14.97 -5.87
CA PHE A 167 -6.99 -13.73 -5.13
C PHE A 167 -6.85 -14.00 -3.64
N PHE A 168 -5.80 -13.43 -3.06
CA PHE A 168 -5.41 -13.56 -1.67
C PHE A 168 -5.35 -12.18 -1.05
N HIS A 169 -6.22 -11.90 -0.08
CA HIS A 169 -6.43 -10.57 0.47
C HIS A 169 -5.60 -10.38 1.74
N HIS A 170 -4.41 -9.81 1.59
CA HIS A 170 -3.53 -9.44 2.68
C HIS A 170 -3.72 -7.96 3.04
N CYS A 171 -4.92 -7.66 3.52
CA CYS A 171 -5.38 -6.34 3.95
C CYS A 171 -6.64 -6.56 4.80
N PRO A 172 -6.86 -5.84 5.91
CA PRO A 172 -8.14 -5.87 6.59
C PRO A 172 -9.26 -5.41 5.66
N THR A 173 -10.46 -5.90 5.90
CA THR A 173 -11.58 -5.54 5.06
C THR A 173 -12.29 -4.27 5.57
N THR A 174 -13.08 -3.65 4.69
CA THR A 174 -13.95 -2.54 5.09
C THR A 174 -15.06 -2.94 6.08
N ASP A 175 -15.16 -4.20 6.44
CA ASP A 175 -15.95 -4.68 7.59
C ASP A 175 -15.12 -4.64 8.89
N ASP A 176 -13.82 -5.00 8.83
CA ASP A 176 -12.91 -5.09 9.99
C ASP A 176 -12.57 -3.68 10.57
N TYR A 177 -12.33 -2.68 9.72
CA TYR A 177 -11.96 -1.31 10.14
C TYR A 177 -13.02 -0.64 11.03
N PRO A 178 -14.28 -0.52 10.56
CA PRO A 178 -15.31 0.12 11.37
C PRO A 178 -15.61 -0.69 12.62
N GLU A 179 -15.53 -2.01 12.58
CA GLU A 179 -15.76 -2.85 13.76
C GLU A 179 -14.76 -2.50 14.87
N ALA A 180 -13.45 -2.49 14.56
CA ALA A 180 -12.40 -2.16 15.53
C ALA A 180 -12.54 -0.71 16.04
N THR A 181 -12.72 0.24 15.12
CA THR A 181 -12.84 1.66 15.46
C THR A 181 -14.07 1.94 16.33
N LEU A 182 -15.24 1.37 16.01
CA LEU A 182 -16.47 1.64 16.77
C LEU A 182 -16.47 0.92 18.12
N LEU A 183 -15.80 -0.20 18.27
CA LEU A 183 -15.56 -0.82 19.59
C LEU A 183 -14.69 0.09 20.45
N PHE A 184 -13.59 0.61 19.94
CA PHE A 184 -12.79 1.60 20.65
C PHE A 184 -13.59 2.84 21.03
N VAL A 185 -14.37 3.39 20.08
CA VAL A 185 -15.23 4.55 20.37
C VAL A 185 -16.22 4.24 21.49
N ASN A 186 -16.81 3.06 21.50
CA ASN A 186 -17.76 2.66 22.53
C ASN A 186 -17.12 2.42 23.90
N GLU A 187 -15.90 1.84 23.91
CA GLU A 187 -15.20 1.45 25.15
C GLU A 187 -14.42 2.61 25.78
N VAL A 188 -13.91 3.54 24.97
CA VAL A 188 -12.97 4.58 25.43
C VAL A 188 -13.53 5.99 25.17
N VAL A 189 -13.85 6.34 23.92
CA VAL A 189 -14.21 7.73 23.58
C VAL A 189 -15.56 8.15 24.15
N LYS A 190 -16.58 7.29 24.03
CA LYS A 190 -17.92 7.57 24.53
C LYS A 190 -17.96 7.78 26.03
N PRO A 191 -17.35 6.94 26.88
CA PRO A 191 -17.31 7.19 28.33
C PRO A 191 -16.69 8.54 28.70
N GLU A 192 -15.55 8.92 28.09
CA GLU A 192 -14.90 10.21 28.34
C GLU A 192 -15.79 11.40 27.98
N ILE A 193 -16.49 11.34 26.83
CA ILE A 193 -17.45 12.37 26.43
C ILE A 193 -18.61 12.42 27.42
N TYR A 194 -19.17 11.28 27.82
CA TYR A 194 -20.36 11.19 28.64
C TYR A 194 -20.09 11.66 30.07
N GLU A 195 -18.96 11.32 30.65
CA GLU A 195 -18.51 11.78 31.94
C GLU A 195 -18.30 13.30 31.94
N ARG A 196 -17.53 13.83 30.98
CA ARG A 196 -17.20 15.26 30.89
C ARG A 196 -18.45 16.17 30.76
N PHE A 197 -19.44 15.72 29.96
CA PHE A 197 -20.62 16.51 29.64
C PHE A 197 -21.88 16.08 30.42
N ASN A 198 -21.74 15.14 31.34
CA ASN A 198 -22.82 14.57 32.15
C ASN A 198 -24.02 14.10 31.29
N PHE A 199 -23.74 13.36 30.22
CA PHE A 199 -24.75 12.77 29.37
C PHE A 199 -25.33 11.49 29.99
N SER A 200 -26.64 11.23 29.71
CA SER A 200 -27.27 9.97 30.06
C SER A 200 -26.74 8.83 29.22
N GLU A 201 -26.53 7.66 29.81
CA GLU A 201 -26.14 6.42 29.08
C GLU A 201 -27.13 6.00 27.99
N ASP A 202 -28.40 6.37 28.13
CA ASP A 202 -29.44 6.10 27.13
C ASP A 202 -29.32 6.97 25.88
N ARG A 203 -28.57 8.08 25.95
CA ARG A 203 -28.34 8.94 24.79
C ARG A 203 -27.47 8.19 23.77
N PRO A 204 -27.87 8.06 22.48
CA PRO A 204 -26.98 7.50 21.48
C PRO A 204 -25.81 8.44 21.22
N LEU A 205 -24.59 7.87 21.01
CA LEU A 205 -23.47 8.62 20.47
C LEU A 205 -23.78 9.02 19.02
N ARG A 206 -23.57 10.27 18.67
CA ARG A 206 -23.93 10.85 17.37
C ARG A 206 -22.72 10.76 16.42
N LEU A 207 -22.87 9.96 15.38
CA LEU A 207 -21.82 9.68 14.41
C LEU A 207 -22.09 10.41 13.07
N GLY A 208 -21.21 11.34 12.68
CA GLY A 208 -21.14 11.83 11.32
C GLY A 208 -20.26 10.89 10.47
N VAL A 209 -20.61 10.68 9.21
CA VAL A 209 -19.82 9.86 8.29
C VAL A 209 -19.56 10.65 7.00
N LEU A 210 -18.30 10.74 6.59
CA LEU A 210 -17.88 11.31 5.32
C LEU A 210 -17.05 10.27 4.56
N TYR A 211 -17.50 9.86 3.37
CA TYR A 211 -16.87 8.77 2.67
C TYR A 211 -16.75 8.99 1.16
N GLN A 212 -15.68 8.45 0.59
CA GLN A 212 -15.42 8.53 -0.83
C GLN A 212 -16.50 7.77 -1.62
N ASP A 213 -17.03 8.36 -2.70
CA ASP A 213 -17.99 7.72 -3.62
C ASP A 213 -17.28 6.67 -4.49
N SER A 214 -16.96 5.55 -3.86
CA SER A 214 -16.23 4.43 -4.45
C SER A 214 -16.56 3.12 -3.73
N LYS A 215 -16.11 1.98 -4.29
CA LYS A 215 -16.27 0.67 -3.63
C LYS A 215 -15.62 0.60 -2.26
N TYR A 216 -14.55 1.36 -2.04
CA TYR A 216 -13.90 1.49 -0.74
C TYR A 216 -14.80 2.25 0.25
N GLY A 217 -15.16 3.50 -0.05
CA GLY A 217 -15.95 4.31 0.87
C GLY A 217 -17.35 3.74 1.13
N GLU A 218 -18.02 3.19 0.12
CA GLU A 218 -19.29 2.47 0.29
C GLU A 218 -19.14 1.26 1.21
N GLY A 219 -18.04 0.49 1.05
CA GLY A 219 -17.73 -0.64 1.91
C GLY A 219 -17.55 -0.23 3.37
N VAL A 220 -16.80 0.85 3.64
CA VAL A 220 -16.63 1.38 5.01
C VAL A 220 -17.96 1.82 5.61
N TYR A 221 -18.79 2.55 4.87
CA TYR A 221 -20.11 2.99 5.33
C TYR A 221 -21.02 1.79 5.70
N GLU A 222 -21.07 0.77 4.87
CA GLU A 222 -21.81 -0.46 5.18
C GLU A 222 -21.19 -1.22 6.36
N GLY A 223 -19.87 -1.24 6.49
CA GLY A 223 -19.15 -1.83 7.64
C GLY A 223 -19.52 -1.13 8.95
N ILE A 224 -19.63 0.22 8.95
CA ILE A 224 -20.11 1.01 10.11
C ILE A 224 -21.49 0.54 10.53
N ARG A 225 -22.43 0.41 9.59
CA ARG A 225 -23.80 -0.03 9.87
C ARG A 225 -23.83 -1.45 10.44
N LYS A 226 -23.08 -2.37 9.83
CA LYS A 226 -22.96 -3.76 10.30
C LYS A 226 -22.37 -3.85 11.71
N ALA A 227 -21.32 -3.05 12.00
CA ALA A 227 -20.70 -3.04 13.33
C ALA A 227 -21.66 -2.54 14.41
N ILE A 228 -22.40 -1.46 14.14
CA ILE A 228 -23.43 -0.93 15.06
C ILE A 228 -24.48 -2.01 15.34
N GLU A 229 -25.00 -2.68 14.33
CA GLU A 229 -25.99 -3.74 14.47
C GLU A 229 -25.43 -4.98 15.17
N LYS A 230 -24.29 -5.50 14.72
CA LYS A 230 -23.64 -6.72 15.24
C LYS A 230 -23.36 -6.65 16.75
N HIS A 231 -22.86 -5.49 17.20
CA HIS A 231 -22.46 -5.27 18.59
C HIS A 231 -23.53 -4.55 19.41
N ASN A 232 -24.70 -4.27 18.81
CA ASN A 232 -25.79 -3.50 19.46
C ASN A 232 -25.28 -2.21 20.10
N LEU A 233 -24.44 -1.45 19.38
CA LEU A 233 -23.85 -0.22 19.88
C LEU A 233 -24.90 0.88 19.96
N ASN A 234 -24.97 1.56 21.10
CA ASN A 234 -25.86 2.72 21.26
C ASN A 234 -25.26 3.94 20.54
N MET A 235 -25.33 3.92 19.20
CA MET A 235 -24.82 4.93 18.28
C MET A 235 -25.85 5.25 17.20
N GLU A 236 -25.94 6.52 16.79
CA GLU A 236 -26.85 7.04 15.75
C GLU A 236 -26.04 7.71 14.65
N ILE A 237 -26.19 7.29 13.39
CA ILE A 237 -25.63 7.98 12.23
C ILE A 237 -26.50 9.20 11.95
N VAL A 238 -25.99 10.41 12.27
CA VAL A 238 -26.74 11.67 12.14
C VAL A 238 -26.51 12.39 10.82
N SER A 239 -25.45 12.05 10.10
CA SER A 239 -25.16 12.49 8.73
C SER A 239 -24.29 11.44 8.04
N ALA A 240 -24.52 11.20 6.75
CA ALA A 240 -23.73 10.32 5.92
C ALA A 240 -23.58 10.95 4.52
N GLU A 241 -22.43 11.56 4.29
CA GLU A 241 -22.16 12.35 3.10
C GLU A 241 -21.11 11.69 2.22
N LYS A 242 -21.26 11.84 0.90
CA LYS A 242 -20.30 11.33 -0.09
C LYS A 242 -19.49 12.46 -0.71
N PHE A 243 -18.26 12.15 -1.08
CA PHE A 243 -17.41 13.02 -1.90
C PHE A 243 -16.77 12.25 -3.05
N LYS A 244 -16.39 12.94 -4.12
CA LYS A 244 -15.72 12.34 -5.28
C LYS A 244 -14.24 12.15 -5.01
N MET A 245 -13.66 11.07 -5.53
CA MET A 245 -12.21 10.86 -5.52
C MET A 245 -11.48 12.07 -6.12
N SER A 246 -10.39 12.48 -5.47
CA SER A 246 -9.60 13.68 -5.82
C SER A 246 -10.35 15.01 -5.63
N GLU A 247 -11.38 15.04 -4.78
CA GLU A 247 -12.00 16.29 -4.33
C GLU A 247 -11.00 17.09 -3.47
N THR A 248 -11.04 18.41 -3.57
CA THR A 248 -10.09 19.30 -2.88
C THR A 248 -10.77 20.35 -2.00
N ASP A 249 -12.06 20.54 -2.12
CA ASP A 249 -12.83 21.49 -1.30
C ASP A 249 -13.98 20.81 -0.54
N PHE A 250 -13.77 20.57 0.73
CA PHE A 250 -14.71 19.88 1.61
C PHE A 250 -15.54 20.81 2.49
N ARG A 251 -15.35 22.15 2.43
CA ARG A 251 -15.98 23.10 3.35
C ARG A 251 -17.49 23.03 3.34
N THR A 252 -18.10 22.86 2.18
CA THR A 252 -19.57 22.76 2.06
C THR A 252 -20.08 21.49 2.72
N VAL A 253 -19.55 20.33 2.39
CA VAL A 253 -20.00 19.05 2.97
C VAL A 253 -19.70 18.97 4.47
N LEU A 254 -18.56 19.50 4.91
CA LEU A 254 -18.21 19.57 6.34
C LEU A 254 -19.14 20.51 7.12
N THR A 255 -19.65 21.57 6.49
CA THR A 255 -20.67 22.42 7.11
C THR A 255 -21.98 21.66 7.32
N VAL A 256 -22.41 20.86 6.34
CA VAL A 256 -23.61 20.00 6.48
C VAL A 256 -23.44 19.01 7.62
N ILE A 257 -22.27 18.35 7.71
CA ILE A 257 -21.96 17.42 8.80
C ILE A 257 -21.97 18.16 10.15
N LYS A 258 -21.33 19.33 10.25
CA LYS A 258 -21.33 20.15 11.47
C LYS A 258 -22.74 20.52 11.95
N GLU A 259 -23.63 20.89 11.03
CA GLU A 259 -25.03 21.23 11.32
C GLU A 259 -25.83 20.03 11.86
N SER A 260 -25.45 18.79 11.48
CA SER A 260 -26.04 17.56 12.03
C SER A 260 -25.61 17.29 13.48
N LYS A 261 -24.64 18.05 14.00
CA LYS A 261 -24.13 17.99 15.38
C LYS A 261 -23.65 16.59 15.78
N PRO A 262 -22.62 16.03 15.12
CA PRO A 262 -22.03 14.77 15.50
C PRO A 262 -21.14 14.91 16.76
N ASP A 263 -21.02 13.84 17.54
CA ASP A 263 -20.03 13.73 18.62
C ASP A 263 -18.68 13.34 18.05
N VAL A 264 -18.64 12.46 17.05
CA VAL A 264 -17.44 12.05 16.33
C VAL A 264 -17.74 11.99 14.84
N VAL A 265 -16.71 12.14 14.01
CA VAL A 265 -16.84 12.04 12.55
C VAL A 265 -15.92 10.94 12.02
N TYR A 266 -16.50 9.92 11.42
CA TYR A 266 -15.77 8.86 10.73
C TYR A 266 -15.52 9.29 9.28
N VAL A 267 -14.25 9.25 8.86
CA VAL A 267 -13.84 9.66 7.50
C VAL A 267 -13.19 8.49 6.77
N ALA A 268 -13.79 8.08 5.65
CA ALA A 268 -13.24 7.09 4.74
C ALA A 268 -12.70 7.78 3.49
N ALA A 269 -11.43 8.18 3.53
CA ALA A 269 -10.74 8.95 2.51
C ALA A 269 -9.32 8.47 2.32
N PHE A 270 -8.73 8.72 1.15
CA PHE A 270 -7.30 8.53 0.93
C PHE A 270 -6.50 9.69 1.52
N LEU A 271 -5.19 9.54 1.57
CA LEU A 271 -4.25 10.43 2.25
C LEU A 271 -4.47 11.93 1.96
N ASN A 272 -4.58 12.31 0.69
CA ASN A 272 -4.73 13.71 0.30
C ASN A 272 -6.07 14.29 0.75
N GLU A 273 -7.16 13.58 0.49
CA GLU A 273 -8.51 13.99 0.90
C GLU A 273 -8.63 14.02 2.43
N GLN A 274 -8.09 13.01 3.14
CA GLN A 274 -8.12 12.97 4.61
C GLN A 274 -7.42 14.19 5.20
N THR A 275 -6.25 14.54 4.67
CA THR A 275 -5.48 15.73 5.09
C THR A 275 -6.30 17.00 4.92
N LEU A 276 -6.96 17.17 3.78
CA LEU A 276 -7.80 18.34 3.49
C LEU A 276 -9.07 18.36 4.33
N ILE A 277 -9.73 17.21 4.53
CA ILE A 277 -10.95 17.11 5.34
C ILE A 277 -10.67 17.55 6.78
N VAL A 278 -9.64 17.01 7.41
CA VAL A 278 -9.29 17.37 8.79
C VAL A 278 -8.88 18.83 8.89
N THR A 279 -8.03 19.29 7.96
CA THR A 279 -7.53 20.68 7.96
C THR A 279 -8.64 21.68 7.73
N GLN A 280 -9.45 21.51 6.68
CA GLN A 280 -10.58 22.42 6.37
C GLN A 280 -11.68 22.34 7.43
N GLY A 281 -11.96 21.15 7.95
CA GLY A 281 -12.97 20.95 9.00
C GLY A 281 -12.65 21.74 10.26
N ARG A 282 -11.42 21.64 10.74
CA ARG A 282 -11.02 22.37 11.95
C ARG A 282 -10.71 23.83 11.70
N LYS A 283 -9.93 24.15 10.67
CA LYS A 283 -9.46 25.49 10.38
C LYS A 283 -10.55 26.40 9.80
N ASP A 284 -11.23 25.93 8.75
CA ASP A 284 -12.11 26.75 7.93
C ASP A 284 -13.56 26.66 8.41
N VAL A 285 -14.05 25.47 8.77
CA VAL A 285 -15.42 25.23 9.22
C VAL A 285 -15.56 25.38 10.74
N GLY A 286 -14.47 25.23 11.49
CA GLY A 286 -14.49 25.28 12.95
C GLY A 286 -15.29 24.11 13.56
N MET A 287 -15.11 22.91 13.03
CA MET A 287 -15.75 21.70 13.54
C MET A 287 -14.86 21.06 14.62
N ASN A 288 -15.15 21.37 15.88
CA ASN A 288 -14.42 20.97 17.07
C ASN A 288 -14.85 19.57 17.55
N THR A 289 -14.60 18.55 16.74
CA THR A 289 -14.95 17.15 17.02
C THR A 289 -13.74 16.22 16.89
N ILE A 290 -13.90 14.96 17.30
CA ILE A 290 -12.90 13.92 17.05
C ILE A 290 -13.13 13.36 15.65
N TYR A 291 -12.08 13.41 14.83
CA TYR A 291 -12.03 12.75 13.53
C TYR A 291 -11.49 11.33 13.71
N LEU A 292 -12.19 10.35 13.15
CA LEU A 292 -11.79 8.96 13.07
C LEU A 292 -11.32 8.71 11.62
N SER A 293 -10.15 8.15 11.47
CA SER A 293 -9.51 7.91 10.17
C SER A 293 -9.22 6.42 9.99
N VAL A 294 -9.17 5.97 8.75
CA VAL A 294 -8.76 4.60 8.41
C VAL A 294 -7.25 4.50 8.23
N GLU A 295 -6.74 3.30 8.35
CA GLU A 295 -5.31 2.94 8.35
C GLU A 295 -4.48 3.44 7.15
N CYS A 296 -5.08 3.56 5.96
CA CYS A 296 -4.34 3.97 4.74
C CYS A 296 -3.76 5.38 4.84
N ASN A 297 -4.06 6.09 5.93
CA ASN A 297 -3.51 7.39 6.27
C ASN A 297 -2.40 7.32 7.33
N ASP A 298 -1.95 6.12 7.73
CA ASP A 298 -0.76 5.95 8.58
C ASP A 298 0.51 6.12 7.72
N ASP A 299 0.81 7.37 7.44
CA ASP A 299 1.79 7.82 6.47
C ASP A 299 2.50 9.08 6.98
N PRO A 300 3.85 9.17 6.86
CA PRO A 300 4.60 10.36 7.25
C PRO A 300 4.08 11.67 6.63
N ASP A 301 3.61 11.62 5.37
CA ASP A 301 3.10 12.79 4.66
C ASP A 301 1.75 13.25 5.24
N TYR A 302 0.92 12.32 5.76
CA TYR A 302 -0.31 12.70 6.47
C TYR A 302 0.00 13.49 7.74
N TYR A 303 0.91 13.00 8.57
CA TYR A 303 1.25 13.66 9.85
C TYR A 303 1.83 15.05 9.65
N THR A 304 2.68 15.19 8.63
CA THR A 304 3.22 16.48 8.23
C THR A 304 2.13 17.39 7.65
N GLY A 305 1.29 16.85 6.77
CA GLY A 305 0.25 17.59 6.04
C GLY A 305 -0.86 18.14 6.92
N VAL A 306 -1.35 17.35 7.89
CA VAL A 306 -2.37 17.83 8.84
C VAL A 306 -1.82 18.81 9.88
N GLY A 307 -0.52 18.73 10.21
CA GLY A 307 0.13 19.57 11.19
C GLY A 307 -0.66 19.61 12.51
N ARG A 308 -0.76 20.78 13.16
CA ARG A 308 -1.54 20.94 14.40
C ARG A 308 -3.04 20.67 14.25
N TRP A 309 -3.58 20.75 13.03
CA TRP A 309 -5.01 20.48 12.81
C TRP A 309 -5.33 18.98 12.95
N GLY A 310 -4.34 18.11 12.81
CA GLY A 310 -4.47 16.68 13.04
C GLY A 310 -4.47 16.27 14.51
N GLU A 311 -4.04 17.13 15.43
CA GLU A 311 -3.92 16.80 16.85
C GLU A 311 -5.23 16.29 17.45
N TYR A 312 -5.17 15.21 18.24
CA TYR A 312 -6.29 14.47 18.83
C TYR A 312 -7.22 13.75 17.82
N SER A 313 -6.89 13.71 16.53
CA SER A 313 -7.56 12.77 15.62
C SER A 313 -7.16 11.34 15.97
N ILE A 314 -8.09 10.42 15.72
CA ILE A 314 -7.88 8.98 15.92
C ILE A 314 -7.63 8.34 14.57
N GLN A 315 -6.70 7.41 14.53
CA GLN A 315 -6.39 6.59 13.38
C GLN A 315 -6.36 5.13 13.80
N GLU A 316 -6.96 4.29 13.01
CA GLU A 316 -6.82 2.85 13.12
C GLU A 316 -5.56 2.43 12.39
N SER A 317 -4.83 1.45 12.93
CA SER A 317 -3.58 0.97 12.35
C SER A 317 -3.34 -0.52 12.59
N ARG A 318 -2.44 -1.09 11.80
CA ARG A 318 -1.81 -2.40 11.99
C ARG A 318 -0.28 -2.32 11.82
N PHE A 319 0.20 -1.23 11.25
CA PHE A 319 1.60 -0.83 11.15
C PHE A 319 1.66 0.69 11.22
N SER A 320 2.53 1.21 12.08
CA SER A 320 2.81 2.63 12.13
C SER A 320 4.31 2.90 12.02
N PRO A 321 4.72 3.92 11.25
CA PRO A 321 6.12 4.31 11.20
C PRO A 321 6.63 4.91 12.51
N TYR A 322 5.74 5.30 13.43
CA TYR A 322 6.10 6.05 14.64
C TYR A 322 5.55 5.47 15.95
N ALA A 323 4.51 4.65 15.91
CA ALA A 323 3.89 4.02 17.07
C ALA A 323 3.92 2.50 16.91
N ILE A 324 5.01 1.89 17.34
CA ILE A 324 5.27 0.46 17.12
C ILE A 324 4.89 -0.31 18.38
N PRO A 325 3.97 -1.28 18.29
CA PRO A 325 3.64 -2.12 19.42
C PRO A 325 4.86 -2.79 20.05
N SER A 326 4.89 -2.87 21.38
CA SER A 326 5.94 -3.57 22.11
C SER A 326 5.89 -5.08 21.84
N GLY A 327 7.02 -5.76 21.98
CA GLY A 327 7.12 -7.20 21.81
C GLY A 327 8.03 -7.62 20.65
N PRO A 328 7.96 -8.88 20.21
CA PRO A 328 8.88 -9.42 19.19
C PRO A 328 8.84 -8.70 17.84
N ILE A 329 7.70 -8.13 17.46
CA ILE A 329 7.54 -7.40 16.21
C ILE A 329 8.32 -6.08 16.19
N HIS A 330 8.54 -5.48 17.36
CA HIS A 330 9.18 -4.16 17.50
C HIS A 330 10.54 -4.07 16.80
N GLU A 331 11.42 -5.04 17.06
CA GLU A 331 12.76 -5.05 16.47
C GLU A 331 12.73 -5.21 14.95
N VAL A 332 11.80 -6.02 14.43
CA VAL A 332 11.65 -6.27 12.98
C VAL A 332 11.14 -5.02 12.28
N VAL A 333 10.15 -4.35 12.86
CA VAL A 333 9.60 -3.08 12.32
C VAL A 333 10.65 -1.98 12.36
N GLU A 334 11.40 -1.83 13.46
CA GLU A 334 12.48 -0.84 13.53
C GLU A 334 13.55 -1.09 12.46
N LYS A 335 13.93 -2.36 12.24
CA LYS A 335 14.87 -2.70 11.17
C LYS A 335 14.33 -2.36 9.79
N PHE A 336 13.08 -2.70 9.48
CA PHE A 336 12.43 -2.35 8.21
C PHE A 336 12.44 -0.83 7.99
N LYS A 337 12.06 -0.06 8.99
CA LYS A 337 12.07 1.41 8.95
C LYS A 337 13.47 1.97 8.71
N GLU A 338 14.47 1.43 9.41
CA GLU A 338 15.87 1.84 9.26
C GLU A 338 16.37 1.55 7.84
N ASP A 339 16.16 0.34 7.35
CA ASP A 339 16.57 -0.09 6.00
C ASP A 339 15.89 0.77 4.93
N PHE A 340 14.58 1.03 5.07
CA PHE A 340 13.82 1.87 4.16
C PHE A 340 14.34 3.32 4.18
N LYS A 341 14.55 3.88 5.38
CA LYS A 341 15.07 5.24 5.54
C LYS A 341 16.48 5.39 4.98
N ASN A 342 17.35 4.40 5.20
CA ASN A 342 18.69 4.40 4.63
C ASN A 342 18.67 4.37 3.09
N ARG A 343 17.68 3.72 2.50
CA ARG A 343 17.53 3.56 1.05
C ARG A 343 16.85 4.75 0.38
N TRP A 344 15.81 5.34 1.02
CA TRP A 344 14.92 6.34 0.41
C TRP A 344 14.92 7.70 1.11
N GLY A 345 15.47 7.80 2.32
CA GLY A 345 15.56 9.07 3.08
C GLY A 345 14.32 9.43 3.89
N THR A 346 13.25 8.62 3.82
CA THR A 346 11.99 8.81 4.56
C THR A 346 11.60 7.53 5.30
N SER A 347 10.57 7.60 6.16
CA SER A 347 9.98 6.40 6.77
C SER A 347 8.94 5.79 5.83
N PRO A 348 8.75 4.45 5.87
CA PRO A 348 7.68 3.80 5.08
C PRO A 348 6.30 4.14 5.66
N SER A 349 5.27 4.03 4.82
CA SER A 349 3.87 4.07 5.25
C SER A 349 3.34 2.65 5.54
N MET A 350 2.12 2.57 6.08
CA MET A 350 1.42 1.32 6.27
C MET A 350 1.17 0.59 4.93
N MET A 351 0.82 1.30 3.84
CA MET A 351 0.65 0.70 2.52
C MET A 351 1.95 0.13 1.95
N GLY A 352 3.08 0.77 2.25
CA GLY A 352 4.40 0.24 1.96
C GLY A 352 4.68 -1.04 2.73
N ALA A 353 4.40 -1.06 4.03
CA ALA A 353 4.58 -2.24 4.88
C ALA A 353 3.81 -3.46 4.34
N SER A 354 2.53 -3.28 3.97
CA SER A 354 1.71 -4.34 3.37
C SER A 354 2.29 -4.86 2.05
N THR A 355 2.82 -3.97 1.22
CA THR A 355 3.39 -4.36 -0.07
C THR A 355 4.75 -5.04 0.11
N TYR A 356 5.53 -4.63 1.11
CA TYR A 356 6.75 -5.32 1.55
C TYR A 356 6.45 -6.77 1.96
N GLU A 357 5.44 -6.99 2.83
CA GLU A 357 4.99 -8.33 3.21
C GLU A 357 4.49 -9.13 2.01
N GLY A 358 3.78 -8.48 1.07
CA GLY A 358 3.30 -9.12 -0.15
C GLY A 358 4.39 -9.80 -0.98
N VAL A 359 5.61 -9.22 -1.02
CA VAL A 359 6.77 -9.84 -1.69
C VAL A 359 7.26 -11.08 -0.94
N TYR A 360 7.34 -11.02 0.40
CA TYR A 360 7.72 -12.16 1.23
C TYR A 360 6.71 -13.30 1.17
N ILE A 361 5.41 -12.97 1.19
CA ILE A 361 4.31 -13.94 1.02
C ILE A 361 4.45 -14.65 -0.34
N ALA A 362 4.70 -13.89 -1.41
CA ALA A 362 4.92 -14.43 -2.74
C ALA A 362 6.14 -15.37 -2.79
N ALA A 363 7.25 -14.95 -2.18
CA ALA A 363 8.48 -15.73 -2.11
C ALA A 363 8.29 -17.05 -1.36
N GLU A 364 7.66 -17.03 -0.18
CA GLU A 364 7.40 -18.23 0.62
C GLU A 364 6.42 -19.17 -0.08
N ALA A 365 5.38 -18.63 -0.74
CA ALA A 365 4.44 -19.45 -1.50
C ALA A 365 5.11 -20.15 -2.70
N ILE A 366 5.97 -19.47 -3.43
CA ILE A 366 6.75 -20.06 -4.55
C ILE A 366 7.71 -21.11 -4.03
N LYS A 367 8.44 -20.85 -2.96
CA LYS A 367 9.34 -21.81 -2.30
C LYS A 367 8.60 -23.08 -1.89
N ASN A 368 7.44 -22.95 -1.23
CA ASN A 368 6.62 -24.07 -0.80
C ASN A 368 6.03 -24.86 -2.00
N ALA A 369 5.66 -24.17 -3.08
CA ALA A 369 5.22 -24.80 -4.33
C ALA A 369 6.36 -25.52 -5.06
N GLY A 370 7.62 -25.09 -4.89
CA GLY A 370 8.80 -25.61 -5.58
C GLY A 370 8.78 -25.39 -7.10
N THR A 371 7.95 -24.45 -7.60
CA THR A 371 7.72 -24.21 -9.03
C THR A 371 7.04 -22.85 -9.25
N LEU A 372 7.08 -22.34 -10.50
CA LEU A 372 6.30 -21.16 -10.93
C LEU A 372 4.96 -21.55 -11.61
N ASP A 373 4.55 -22.82 -11.55
CA ASP A 373 3.22 -23.22 -12.01
C ASP A 373 2.13 -22.48 -11.18
N LYS A 374 1.33 -21.68 -11.87
CA LYS A 374 0.36 -20.76 -11.24
C LYS A 374 -0.66 -21.47 -10.35
N GLU A 375 -1.08 -22.68 -10.73
CA GLU A 375 -2.04 -23.45 -9.95
C GLU A 375 -1.40 -24.00 -8.65
N LYS A 376 -0.14 -24.44 -8.71
CA LYS A 376 0.60 -24.90 -7.53
C LYS A 376 0.94 -23.73 -6.60
N VAL A 377 1.33 -22.58 -7.14
CA VAL A 377 1.55 -21.36 -6.35
C VAL A 377 0.25 -20.90 -5.68
N ARG A 378 -0.88 -20.90 -6.41
CA ARG A 378 -2.20 -20.62 -5.84
C ARG A 378 -2.55 -21.59 -4.71
N ALA A 379 -2.33 -22.89 -4.89
CA ALA A 379 -2.57 -23.90 -3.87
C ALA A 379 -1.68 -23.66 -2.64
N SER A 380 -0.40 -23.35 -2.85
CA SER A 380 0.54 -23.02 -1.78
C SER A 380 0.13 -21.76 -1.01
N LEU A 381 -0.37 -20.73 -1.69
CA LEU A 381 -0.92 -19.52 -1.04
C LEU A 381 -2.14 -19.87 -0.17
N ALA A 382 -3.02 -20.76 -0.63
CA ALA A 382 -4.22 -21.15 0.13
C ALA A 382 -3.89 -21.94 1.42
N GLU A 383 -2.75 -22.59 1.49
CA GLU A 383 -2.25 -23.36 2.64
C GLU A 383 -1.13 -22.64 3.39
N LEU A 384 -0.86 -21.37 3.05
CA LEU A 384 0.24 -20.61 3.62
C LEU A 384 0.04 -20.42 5.13
N GLU A 385 1.08 -20.68 5.90
CA GLU A 385 1.22 -20.32 7.30
C GLU A 385 2.67 -19.86 7.54
N MET A 386 2.86 -18.58 7.85
CA MET A 386 4.17 -18.03 8.14
C MET A 386 4.09 -17.00 9.28
N PRO A 387 5.18 -16.78 10.03
CA PRO A 387 5.20 -15.74 11.06
C PRO A 387 4.88 -14.35 10.47
N GLN A 388 4.20 -13.50 11.25
CA GLN A 388 4.06 -12.08 10.92
C GLN A 388 5.44 -11.43 10.70
N ILE A 389 5.48 -10.43 9.83
CA ILE A 389 6.76 -9.76 9.51
C ILE A 389 6.77 -8.35 10.12
N VAL A 390 6.08 -7.39 9.50
CA VAL A 390 6.06 -5.99 9.97
C VAL A 390 4.67 -5.49 10.37
N GLU A 391 3.61 -6.15 9.92
CA GLU A 391 2.23 -5.84 10.30
C GLU A 391 1.75 -6.71 11.46
N VAL A 392 0.88 -6.16 12.31
CA VAL A 392 0.38 -6.89 13.48
C VAL A 392 -0.75 -7.83 13.08
N MET A 393 -0.46 -9.12 13.08
CA MET A 393 -1.42 -10.18 12.75
C MET A 393 -2.16 -10.69 13.98
N GLN A 394 -3.41 -11.12 13.77
CA GLN A 394 -4.20 -11.78 14.80
C GLN A 394 -3.55 -13.07 15.24
N ASN A 395 -2.91 -13.41 16.14
CA ASN A 395 -2.15 -14.61 16.52
C ASN A 395 -0.68 -14.64 16.03
N GLY A 396 -0.16 -13.52 15.50
CA GLY A 396 1.23 -13.43 15.07
C GLY A 396 1.58 -14.24 13.81
N VAL A 397 0.59 -14.63 13.01
CA VAL A 397 0.73 -15.52 11.85
C VAL A 397 0.03 -14.93 10.64
N ILE A 398 0.75 -14.90 9.51
CA ILE A 398 0.17 -14.64 8.20
C ILE A 398 -0.38 -15.93 7.63
N ASN A 399 -1.67 -15.97 7.42
CA ASN A 399 -2.40 -17.03 6.73
C ASN A 399 -3.62 -16.46 6.03
N PHE A 400 -4.27 -17.29 5.22
CA PHE A 400 -5.48 -16.90 4.49
C PHE A 400 -6.65 -17.79 4.90
N SER A 401 -7.80 -17.17 5.18
CA SER A 401 -9.01 -17.90 5.56
C SER A 401 -9.47 -18.84 4.43
N SER A 402 -10.04 -19.99 4.81
CA SER A 402 -10.47 -21.03 3.84
C SER A 402 -11.68 -20.62 3.00
N ASP A 403 -12.49 -19.67 3.47
CA ASP A 403 -13.71 -19.20 2.80
C ASP A 403 -13.43 -18.14 1.74
N TYR A 404 -12.76 -17.04 2.12
CA TYR A 404 -12.54 -15.91 1.23
C TYR A 404 -11.06 -15.59 0.98
N ARG A 405 -10.13 -16.37 1.54
CA ARG A 405 -8.68 -16.13 1.41
C ARG A 405 -8.26 -14.73 1.90
N GLU A 406 -8.76 -14.37 3.08
CA GLU A 406 -8.49 -13.08 3.75
C GLU A 406 -7.60 -13.32 4.96
N SER A 407 -6.53 -12.53 5.09
CA SER A 407 -5.70 -12.50 6.30
C SER A 407 -6.43 -11.78 7.44
N LYS A 408 -6.08 -12.10 8.68
CA LYS A 408 -6.66 -11.48 9.88
C LYS A 408 -5.61 -10.71 10.66
N PHE A 409 -5.87 -9.43 10.83
CA PHE A 409 -4.99 -8.47 11.49
C PHE A 409 -5.46 -8.19 12.92
N ALA A 410 -4.54 -7.80 13.78
CA ALA A 410 -4.85 -7.25 15.09
C ALA A 410 -4.76 -5.72 14.99
N LEU A 411 -5.92 -5.10 14.79
CA LEU A 411 -6.01 -3.65 14.64
C LEU A 411 -5.89 -2.95 15.99
N TYR A 412 -5.24 -1.80 16.00
CA TYR A 412 -5.10 -0.94 17.17
C TYR A 412 -5.42 0.50 16.83
N MET A 413 -5.72 1.30 17.86
CA MET A 413 -6.06 2.71 17.67
C MET A 413 -4.93 3.59 18.15
N GLU A 414 -4.64 4.61 17.36
CA GLU A 414 -3.69 5.66 17.63
C GLU A 414 -4.39 7.00 17.79
N GLN A 415 -3.89 7.82 18.69
CA GLN A 415 -4.25 9.24 18.76
C GLN A 415 -3.08 10.10 18.31
N LEU A 416 -3.32 11.04 17.42
CA LEU A 416 -2.31 11.98 16.96
C LEU A 416 -2.05 13.05 18.02
N ILE A 417 -0.80 13.18 18.43
CA ILE A 417 -0.36 14.16 19.42
C ILE A 417 0.67 15.10 18.78
N TRP A 418 0.52 16.40 19.02
CA TRP A 418 1.50 17.35 18.52
C TRP A 418 2.85 17.19 19.21
N ASN A 419 3.90 17.07 18.41
CA ASN A 419 5.27 16.96 18.91
C ASN A 419 6.05 18.24 18.59
N GLU A 420 6.23 19.08 19.61
CA GLU A 420 6.94 20.37 19.49
C GLU A 420 8.39 20.21 19.00
N SER A 421 9.05 19.10 19.29
CA SER A 421 10.47 18.91 18.93
C SER A 421 10.71 18.72 17.45
N VAL A 422 9.73 18.15 16.74
CA VAL A 422 9.80 17.91 15.28
C VAL A 422 8.86 18.80 14.49
N GLY A 423 7.91 19.48 15.16
CA GLY A 423 6.96 20.40 14.54
C GLY A 423 5.89 19.73 13.68
N GLU A 424 5.49 18.51 14.04
CA GLU A 424 4.41 17.75 13.39
C GLU A 424 3.65 16.89 14.39
N THR A 425 2.49 16.36 14.00
CA THR A 425 1.77 15.37 14.80
C THR A 425 2.47 14.02 14.72
N ARG A 426 2.38 13.26 15.83
CA ARG A 426 2.89 11.89 15.93
C ARG A 426 1.82 11.01 16.55
N PRO A 427 1.60 9.81 16.01
CA PRO A 427 0.67 8.86 16.60
C PRO A 427 1.21 8.30 17.92
N LYS A 428 0.27 7.97 18.80
CA LYS A 428 0.49 7.22 20.04
C LYS A 428 -0.60 6.17 20.17
N ILE A 429 -0.22 4.93 20.46
CA ILE A 429 -1.18 3.85 20.65
C ILE A 429 -1.99 4.11 21.93
N VAL A 430 -3.31 4.17 21.79
CA VAL A 430 -4.27 4.41 22.86
C VAL A 430 -5.20 3.24 23.15
N TRP A 431 -5.21 2.22 22.28
CA TRP A 431 -6.03 1.01 22.42
C TRP A 431 -5.48 -0.12 21.53
N PRO A 432 -5.57 -1.41 21.94
CA PRO A 432 -6.12 -1.92 23.19
C PRO A 432 -5.13 -1.78 24.37
N ASP A 433 -5.63 -1.95 25.60
CA ASP A 433 -4.84 -1.82 26.84
C ASP A 433 -3.56 -2.68 26.87
N SER A 434 -3.56 -3.80 26.15
CA SER A 434 -2.42 -4.72 26.13
C SER A 434 -1.15 -4.15 25.47
N ILE A 435 -1.31 -3.14 24.59
CA ILE A 435 -0.19 -2.54 23.83
C ILE A 435 -0.22 -1.00 23.87
N LYS A 436 -1.16 -0.38 24.57
CA LYS A 436 -1.25 1.09 24.60
C LYS A 436 0.03 1.73 25.19
N GLU A 437 0.41 2.85 24.61
CA GLU A 437 1.51 3.70 25.08
C GLU A 437 1.03 4.79 26.03
N THR A 438 -0.20 5.26 25.84
CA THR A 438 -0.83 6.34 26.62
C THR A 438 -2.34 6.18 26.66
N ASP A 439 -3.00 6.86 27.60
CA ASP A 439 -4.45 6.93 27.64
C ASP A 439 -4.96 7.90 26.55
N PHE A 440 -6.18 7.65 26.07
CA PHE A 440 -6.88 8.57 25.18
C PHE A 440 -7.10 9.92 25.86
N VAL A 441 -6.97 11.01 25.12
CA VAL A 441 -7.17 12.38 25.59
C VAL A 441 -8.33 13.01 24.86
N LEU A 442 -9.39 13.36 25.57
CA LEU A 442 -10.45 14.24 25.07
C LEU A 442 -9.98 15.71 25.20
N PRO A 443 -9.74 16.45 24.11
CA PRO A 443 -9.16 17.79 24.17
C PRO A 443 -10.09 18.81 24.83
N ASP A 444 -9.53 19.87 25.43
CA ASP A 444 -10.31 20.90 26.13
C ASP A 444 -11.23 21.69 25.21
N TRP A 445 -10.85 21.83 23.94
CA TRP A 445 -11.64 22.53 22.93
C TRP A 445 -12.76 21.67 22.31
N TYR A 446 -12.88 20.38 22.67
CA TYR A 446 -13.89 19.49 22.12
C TYR A 446 -15.30 19.97 22.46
N GLU A 447 -16.18 19.97 21.44
CA GLU A 447 -17.59 20.33 21.55
C GLU A 447 -18.47 19.16 21.12
N PRO A 448 -19.29 18.58 22.05
CA PRO A 448 -20.19 17.49 21.69
C PRO A 448 -21.38 17.99 20.85
N GLY A 449 -21.92 17.10 20.02
CA GLY A 449 -22.98 17.43 19.08
C GLY A 449 -24.29 17.98 19.66
N SER A 450 -24.56 17.75 20.94
CA SER A 450 -25.79 18.24 21.63
C SER A 450 -25.50 18.76 23.02
N SER A 451 -24.69 19.81 23.11
CA SER A 451 -24.62 20.56 24.37
C SER A 451 -25.89 21.43 24.54
N PRO A 452 -26.55 21.46 25.70
CA PRO A 452 -27.43 22.59 26.02
C PRO A 452 -26.53 23.83 25.96
N ALA A 453 -27.02 24.91 25.33
CA ALA A 453 -26.26 26.13 25.13
C ALA A 453 -25.58 26.54 26.46
N ALA A 454 -24.32 26.21 26.60
CA ALA A 454 -23.47 26.73 27.65
C ALA A 454 -23.33 28.23 27.34
N THR A 455 -23.82 29.04 28.25
CA THR A 455 -23.61 30.48 28.24
C THR A 455 -22.12 30.72 28.14
N ALA A 456 -21.65 31.08 26.96
CA ALA A 456 -20.25 31.27 26.65
C ALA A 456 -19.63 32.32 27.57
N THR A 457 -18.82 31.87 28.49
CA THR A 457 -17.79 32.69 29.15
C THR A 457 -16.50 31.89 29.14
N ALA A 458 -16.04 31.56 27.94
CA ALA A 458 -14.66 31.20 27.72
C ALA A 458 -14.04 32.35 26.92
N THR A 459 -13.19 33.09 27.58
CA THR A 459 -12.32 34.09 26.96
C THR A 459 -11.37 33.33 26.04
N ALA A 460 -11.76 33.20 24.77
CA ALA A 460 -10.88 32.75 23.74
C ALA A 460 -9.68 33.70 23.68
N THR A 461 -8.55 33.29 24.18
CA THR A 461 -7.28 33.93 23.89
C THR A 461 -7.07 33.72 22.37
N LYS A 462 -7.36 34.76 21.59
CA LYS A 462 -6.99 34.81 20.18
C LYS A 462 -5.49 34.60 20.12
N ALA A 463 -5.05 33.41 19.69
CA ALA A 463 -3.72 33.26 19.20
C ALA A 463 -3.59 34.23 18.03
N THR A 464 -2.74 35.22 18.16
CA THR A 464 -2.39 36.14 17.06
C THR A 464 -1.75 35.27 15.99
N GLU A 465 -2.44 35.09 14.87
CA GLU A 465 -1.87 34.46 13.69
C GLU A 465 -0.62 35.26 13.29
N GLU A 466 0.56 34.70 13.50
CA GLU A 466 1.79 35.25 12.93
C GLU A 466 1.74 35.01 11.42
N CYS A 467 1.67 36.10 10.65
CA CYS A 467 1.81 36.05 9.21
C CYS A 467 3.30 36.17 8.85
N LYS A 468 3.78 35.32 7.95
CA LYS A 468 5.12 35.41 7.38
C LYS A 468 5.06 35.47 5.87
N THR A 469 5.85 36.35 5.28
CA THR A 469 6.06 36.37 3.83
C THR A 469 7.14 35.33 3.49
N LEU A 470 6.73 34.28 2.80
CA LEU A 470 7.59 33.16 2.41
C LEU A 470 7.62 33.00 0.89
N TRP A 471 8.65 32.34 0.41
CA TRP A 471 8.76 31.92 -0.97
C TRP A 471 8.03 30.59 -1.17
N TYR A 472 7.39 30.41 -2.31
CA TYR A 472 6.84 29.13 -2.78
C TYR A 472 6.98 29.04 -4.29
N PHE A 473 7.05 27.84 -4.85
CA PHE A 473 6.95 27.69 -6.29
C PHE A 473 5.55 27.25 -6.70
N ASP A 474 5.04 27.93 -7.72
CA ASP A 474 3.76 27.65 -8.36
C ASP A 474 4.00 26.61 -9.46
N GLU A 475 3.33 25.47 -9.36
CA GLU A 475 3.49 24.33 -10.28
C GLU A 475 2.95 24.60 -11.68
N GLU A 476 2.01 25.57 -11.85
CA GLU A 476 1.47 25.94 -13.16
C GLU A 476 2.40 26.92 -13.87
N SER A 477 2.89 27.93 -13.16
CA SER A 477 3.77 28.94 -13.74
C SER A 477 5.24 28.56 -13.74
N LEU A 478 5.63 27.51 -13.00
CA LEU A 478 7.02 27.05 -12.79
C LEU A 478 7.94 28.18 -12.32
N LYS A 479 7.45 29.01 -11.39
CA LYS A 479 8.18 30.17 -10.86
C LYS A 479 8.11 30.23 -9.35
N CYS A 480 9.21 30.66 -8.74
CA CYS A 480 9.23 31.05 -7.35
C CYS A 480 8.61 32.45 -7.17
N GLN A 481 7.68 32.54 -6.21
CA GLN A 481 6.95 33.76 -5.89
C GLN A 481 6.90 33.95 -4.37
N GLN A 482 6.75 35.20 -3.93
CA GLN A 482 6.49 35.51 -2.52
C GLN A 482 4.99 35.64 -2.26
N LYS A 483 4.55 35.10 -1.14
CA LYS A 483 3.19 35.28 -0.65
C LYS A 483 3.20 35.38 0.88
N GLU A 484 2.26 36.13 1.42
CA GLU A 484 2.02 36.17 2.86
C GLU A 484 1.20 34.95 3.27
N PHE A 485 1.74 34.16 4.20
CA PHE A 485 1.11 33.00 4.78
C PHE A 485 0.81 33.31 6.24
N CYS A 486 -0.46 33.22 6.64
CA CYS A 486 -0.91 33.42 8.03
C CYS A 486 -1.30 32.07 8.62
N GLY A 487 -0.89 31.79 9.86
CA GLY A 487 -1.13 30.52 10.52
C GLY A 487 -0.08 29.46 10.16
N MET A 488 -0.46 28.15 10.16
CA MET A 488 0.48 27.07 9.87
C MET A 488 0.74 26.94 8.37
N TYR A 489 1.96 27.22 7.96
CA TYR A 489 2.46 27.12 6.58
C TYR A 489 3.51 25.99 6.41
N LYS A 490 3.88 25.30 7.48
CA LYS A 490 4.70 24.07 7.39
C LYS A 490 3.85 22.94 6.80
N GLY A 491 4.33 22.35 5.71
CA GLY A 491 3.60 21.37 4.91
C GLY A 491 3.14 21.90 3.55
N LEU A 492 3.08 23.21 3.37
CA LEU A 492 3.12 23.83 2.03
C LEU A 492 4.59 23.89 1.62
N ARG A 493 4.92 23.69 0.34
CA ARG A 493 6.29 23.84 -0.19
C ARG A 493 6.71 25.32 -0.14
N THR A 494 6.92 25.82 1.09
CA THR A 494 7.32 27.20 1.39
C THR A 494 8.75 27.24 1.88
N PHE A 495 9.46 28.31 1.53
CA PHE A 495 10.89 28.47 1.77
C PHE A 495 11.15 29.86 2.35
N GLU A 496 12.17 29.99 3.17
CA GLU A 496 12.52 31.28 3.75
C GLU A 496 13.27 32.17 2.75
N THR A 497 13.96 31.56 1.78
CA THR A 497 14.74 32.28 0.76
C THR A 497 14.32 31.92 -0.66
N GLU A 498 14.61 32.80 -1.61
CA GLU A 498 14.40 32.57 -3.04
C GLU A 498 15.29 31.41 -3.56
N GLU A 499 16.50 31.31 -3.03
CA GLU A 499 17.46 30.28 -3.39
C GLU A 499 16.99 28.89 -3.03
N GLU A 500 16.40 28.71 -1.83
CA GLU A 500 15.81 27.44 -1.40
C GLU A 500 14.62 27.06 -2.27
N CYS A 501 13.76 28.02 -2.60
CA CYS A 501 12.63 27.80 -3.50
C CYS A 501 13.11 27.36 -4.89
N LYS A 502 14.12 28.05 -5.46
CA LYS A 502 14.68 27.69 -6.77
C LYS A 502 15.34 26.31 -6.76
N ALA A 503 16.05 25.95 -5.69
CA ALA A 503 16.64 24.64 -5.55
C ALA A 503 15.58 23.53 -5.50
N ALA A 504 14.47 23.76 -4.79
CA ALA A 504 13.34 22.85 -4.73
C ALA A 504 12.62 22.74 -6.08
N LEU A 505 12.43 23.86 -6.79
CA LEU A 505 11.86 23.88 -8.14
C LEU A 505 12.75 23.15 -9.15
N ASP A 506 14.07 23.34 -9.11
CA ASP A 506 15.00 22.63 -9.98
C ASP A 506 15.01 21.10 -9.69
N LYS A 507 14.86 20.71 -8.43
CA LYS A 507 14.67 19.30 -8.06
C LYS A 507 13.37 18.75 -8.63
N TYR A 508 12.27 19.44 -8.45
CA TYR A 508 10.95 19.10 -8.99
C TYR A 508 10.96 18.92 -10.52
N LEU A 509 11.61 19.84 -11.25
CA LEU A 509 11.74 19.78 -12.72
C LEU A 509 12.57 18.58 -13.19
N ARG A 510 13.65 18.23 -12.46
CA ARG A 510 14.44 17.03 -12.76
C ARG A 510 13.64 15.76 -12.55
N GLU A 511 12.85 15.69 -11.48
CA GLU A 511 11.99 14.53 -11.16
C GLU A 511 10.85 14.38 -12.19
N LYS A 512 10.37 15.48 -12.77
CA LYS A 512 9.35 15.48 -13.85
C LYS A 512 9.95 15.25 -15.25
N GLY A 513 11.28 15.13 -15.41
CA GLY A 513 11.92 14.88 -16.71
C GLY A 513 12.00 16.09 -17.65
N GLU A 514 11.73 17.30 -17.15
CA GLU A 514 11.93 18.54 -17.88
C GLU A 514 13.36 19.05 -17.63
N GLU A 515 14.33 18.57 -18.42
CA GLU A 515 15.68 19.16 -18.44
C GLU A 515 15.61 20.60 -18.98
N LYS A 516 15.94 21.57 -18.15
CA LYS A 516 16.30 22.90 -18.64
C LYS A 516 17.56 22.79 -19.51
N GLU A 517 17.46 23.14 -20.79
CA GLU A 517 18.62 23.47 -21.58
C GLU A 517 19.41 24.59 -20.85
N THR A 518 20.51 24.23 -20.25
CA THR A 518 21.50 25.18 -19.76
C THR A 518 22.05 25.94 -20.98
N PRO A 519 22.05 27.27 -21.01
CA PRO A 519 22.76 28.02 -22.07
C PRO A 519 24.24 27.63 -22.00
N ALA A 520 24.75 27.10 -23.11
CA ALA A 520 26.15 26.74 -23.25
C ALA A 520 27.02 28.00 -23.03
N PRO A 521 28.19 27.89 -22.37
CA PRO A 521 29.11 28.99 -22.27
C PRO A 521 29.54 29.38 -23.69
N GLU A 522 29.52 30.69 -23.99
CA GLU A 522 30.05 31.24 -25.24
C GLU A 522 31.53 30.89 -25.40
N GLU A 523 31.82 29.93 -26.28
CA GLU A 523 33.14 29.72 -26.79
C GLU A 523 33.35 30.62 -28.03
N PRO A 524 34.53 31.24 -28.20
CA PRO A 524 34.78 32.12 -29.32
C PRO A 524 34.99 31.34 -30.62
N GLY A 525 34.13 31.59 -31.57
CA GLY A 525 34.28 31.49 -33.00
C GLY A 525 35.03 30.33 -33.62
N PHE A 526 34.28 29.31 -34.12
CA PHE A 526 34.64 28.60 -35.34
C PHE A 526 33.37 28.40 -36.17
N GLY A 527 33.19 29.23 -37.15
CA GLY A 527 32.16 29.11 -38.17
C GLY A 527 32.46 27.95 -39.12
N SER A 528 31.38 27.39 -39.69
CA SER A 528 31.37 26.64 -40.95
C SER A 528 31.86 25.19 -40.92
N PHE A 529 31.06 24.25 -40.36
CA PHE A 529 31.13 22.84 -40.84
C PHE A 529 29.81 22.03 -40.73
N LEU A 530 28.72 22.58 -40.18
CA LEU A 530 27.47 21.80 -40.00
C LEU A 530 26.38 22.08 -41.04
N THR A 531 26.58 22.99 -41.99
CA THR A 531 25.62 23.28 -43.07
C THR A 531 25.76 22.37 -44.28
N ILE A 532 26.85 21.63 -44.40
CA ILE A 532 27.10 20.75 -45.58
C ILE A 532 26.53 19.36 -45.38
N VAL A 533 26.44 18.84 -44.16
CA VAL A 533 25.93 17.48 -43.91
C VAL A 533 24.39 17.43 -44.03
N SER A 534 23.69 18.48 -43.69
CA SER A 534 22.21 18.52 -43.77
C SER A 534 21.71 18.64 -45.21
N LEU A 535 22.45 19.29 -46.11
CA LEU A 535 22.10 19.40 -47.52
C LEU A 535 22.38 18.11 -48.33
N LEU A 536 23.34 17.29 -47.94
CA LEU A 536 23.61 16.01 -48.56
C LEU A 536 22.60 14.95 -48.20
N ALA A 537 22.02 14.97 -46.98
CA ALA A 537 20.96 14.06 -46.56
C ALA A 537 19.63 14.32 -47.28
N ILE A 538 19.31 15.60 -47.54
CA ILE A 538 18.09 15.98 -48.30
C ILE A 538 18.24 15.62 -49.78
N ALA A 539 19.42 15.79 -50.40
CA ALA A 539 19.67 15.43 -51.78
C ALA A 539 19.58 13.88 -52.00
N TYR A 540 20.03 13.10 -51.04
CA TYR A 540 19.97 11.63 -51.09
C TYR A 540 18.52 11.10 -50.98
N MET A 541 17.66 11.74 -50.18
CA MET A 541 16.24 11.35 -50.04
C MET A 541 15.40 11.74 -51.25
N VAL A 542 15.72 12.83 -51.95
CA VAL A 542 14.99 13.24 -53.16
C VAL A 542 15.34 12.35 -54.36
N GLN A 543 16.57 11.84 -54.43
CA GLN A 543 17.00 10.94 -55.52
C GLN A 543 16.41 9.53 -55.41
N ARG A 544 15.98 9.08 -54.23
CA ARG A 544 15.37 7.74 -54.02
C ARG A 544 13.85 7.70 -54.30
N ARG A 545 13.21 8.85 -54.52
CA ARG A 545 11.78 8.93 -54.96
C ARG A 545 11.57 9.04 -56.47
N ARG A 546 12.63 8.92 -57.28
CA ARG A 546 12.56 8.97 -58.75
C ARG A 546 13.15 7.71 -59.43
N LYS A 547 13.14 6.59 -58.74
CA LYS A 547 13.30 5.29 -59.36
C LYS A 547 12.23 4.32 -58.94
#